data_dd64d9252eda9a4a80c9cfce7362aa27
#
_entry.id   dd64d9252eda9a4a80c9cfce7362aa27
#
_cell.length_a   1.000
_cell.length_b   1.000
_cell.length_c   1.000
_cell.angle_alpha   90.00
_cell.angle_beta   90.00
_cell.angle_gamma   90.00
#
_symmetry.space_group_name_H-M   'P 1'
#
loop_
_entity.id
_entity.type
_entity.pdbx_description
1 polymer ?
#
loop_
_entity_poly.entity_id
_entity_poly.type
_entity_poly.pdbx_seq_one_letter_code
_entity_poly.pdbx_strand_id
1 'polypeptide(L)'
;LTTDMVVVGGGGSGMSATIRGRMNGLNVILVEKMPYIGGAAAISGGQVVAQGSKLQKEFGVKDDSPESMIKDFMANGHNLNDPGKISLYAHNVGATIDWLHDKVGVKFIPNDLPYLAEYSHRRALEFEGGARTMAQHLREVIASNGAQVLYNTRVNKLLTDDKGHVVGVEATDEN
;
A
#
# COMPACT_ATOMS: atom_id res chain seq x y z
N LEU A 1 17.21 19.67 3.21
CA LEU A 1 17.52 18.25 3.10
C LEU A 1 17.59 17.85 1.64
N THR A 2 18.44 16.88 1.30
CA THR A 2 18.59 16.31 -0.05
C THR A 2 18.42 14.80 0.01
N THR A 3 17.70 14.23 -0.97
CA THR A 3 17.40 12.81 -1.05
C THR A 3 17.08 12.40 -2.49
N ASP A 4 17.09 11.11 -2.79
CA ASP A 4 16.72 10.59 -4.11
C ASP A 4 15.20 10.56 -4.29
N MET A 5 14.46 10.37 -3.19
CA MET A 5 13.00 10.22 -3.21
C MET A 5 12.36 10.88 -1.98
N VAL A 6 11.34 11.71 -2.21
CA VAL A 6 10.47 12.22 -1.14
C VAL A 6 9.11 11.54 -1.25
N VAL A 7 8.65 10.98 -0.15
CA VAL A 7 7.31 10.39 -0.02
C VAL A 7 6.46 11.33 0.84
N VAL A 8 5.33 11.78 0.32
CA VAL A 8 4.42 12.68 1.02
C VAL A 8 3.22 11.90 1.55
N GLY A 9 3.13 11.83 2.88
CA GLY A 9 2.08 11.10 3.60
C GLY A 9 2.46 9.67 3.95
N GLY A 10 2.35 9.32 5.23
CA GLY A 10 2.71 8.03 5.82
C GLY A 10 1.54 7.04 5.93
N GLY A 11 0.55 7.09 5.05
CA GLY A 11 -0.48 6.06 4.94
C GLY A 11 0.04 4.77 4.31
N GLY A 12 -0.85 3.80 4.05
CA GLY A 12 -0.47 2.49 3.49
C GLY A 12 0.37 2.59 2.21
N SER A 13 -0.02 3.45 1.28
CA SER A 13 0.73 3.68 0.03
C SER A 13 2.10 4.30 0.29
N GLY A 14 2.18 5.32 1.17
CA GLY A 14 3.44 5.99 1.49
C GLY A 14 4.41 5.07 2.23
N MET A 15 3.94 4.28 3.19
CA MET A 15 4.77 3.27 3.86
C MET A 15 5.33 2.26 2.85
N SER A 16 4.49 1.74 1.95
CA SER A 16 4.91 0.78 0.91
C SER A 16 5.91 1.40 -0.07
N ALA A 17 5.67 2.65 -0.51
CA ALA A 17 6.59 3.37 -1.39
C ALA A 17 7.95 3.61 -0.72
N THR A 18 7.95 3.99 0.56
CA THR A 18 9.18 4.19 1.35
C THR A 18 10.00 2.90 1.45
N ILE A 19 9.34 1.79 1.81
CA ILE A 19 10.00 0.48 1.91
C ILE A 19 10.56 0.07 0.54
N ARG A 20 9.77 0.21 -0.51
CA ARG A 20 10.18 -0.16 -1.87
C ARG A 20 11.35 0.69 -2.38
N GLY A 21 11.30 2.01 -2.14
CA GLY A 21 12.40 2.92 -2.48
C GLY A 21 13.71 2.51 -1.80
N ARG A 22 13.66 2.23 -0.49
CA ARG A 22 14.84 1.76 0.26
C ARG A 22 15.36 0.40 -0.24
N MET A 23 14.46 -0.54 -0.55
CA MET A 23 14.85 -1.83 -1.13
C MET A 23 15.52 -1.69 -2.51
N ASN A 24 15.23 -0.63 -3.24
CA ASN A 24 15.87 -0.29 -4.51
C ASN A 24 17.16 0.55 -4.34
N GLY A 25 17.65 0.74 -3.11
CA GLY A 25 18.89 1.47 -2.82
C GLY A 25 18.78 2.99 -2.79
N LEU A 26 17.56 3.56 -2.91
CA LEU A 26 17.36 5.00 -2.87
C LEU A 26 17.45 5.54 -1.43
N ASN A 27 17.98 6.74 -1.26
CA ASN A 27 17.76 7.52 -0.04
C ASN A 27 16.34 8.05 -0.07
N VAL A 28 15.57 7.82 1.02
CA VAL A 28 14.15 8.17 1.08
C VAL A 28 13.87 9.02 2.31
N ILE A 29 13.17 10.14 2.10
CA ILE A 29 12.56 10.93 3.16
C ILE A 29 11.05 10.78 3.06
N LEU A 30 10.42 10.26 4.12
CA LEU A 30 8.96 10.21 4.29
C LEU A 30 8.53 11.41 5.14
N VAL A 31 7.63 12.23 4.62
CA VAL A 31 7.09 13.42 5.30
C VAL A 31 5.64 13.15 5.70
N GLU A 32 5.35 13.25 7.00
CA GLU A 32 4.01 13.00 7.56
C GLU A 32 3.60 14.17 8.47
N LYS A 33 2.39 14.69 8.24
CA LYS A 33 1.83 15.78 9.04
C LYS A 33 1.41 15.40 10.46
N MET A 34 1.12 14.12 10.69
CA MET A 34 0.75 13.59 11.99
C MET A 34 2.00 13.17 12.78
N PRO A 35 1.90 13.02 14.12
CA PRO A 35 2.99 12.51 14.94
C PRO A 35 3.24 10.99 14.77
N TYR A 36 2.54 10.34 13.85
CA TYR A 36 2.67 8.91 13.54
C TYR A 36 2.30 8.62 12.08
N ILE A 37 2.84 7.53 11.53
CA ILE A 37 2.46 7.00 10.22
C ILE A 37 1.52 5.80 10.37
N GLY A 38 0.75 5.50 9.31
CA GLY A 38 -0.24 4.42 9.26
C GLY A 38 -1.52 4.86 8.56
N GLY A 39 -1.97 6.09 8.84
CA GLY A 39 -3.16 6.68 8.21
C GLY A 39 -4.40 5.77 8.32
N ALA A 40 -5.27 5.82 7.32
CA ALA A 40 -6.47 4.97 7.27
C ALA A 40 -6.16 3.47 7.22
N ALA A 41 -5.00 3.07 6.69
CA ALA A 41 -4.60 1.67 6.65
C ALA A 41 -4.50 1.05 8.04
N ALA A 42 -4.02 1.81 9.05
CA ALA A 42 -3.87 1.32 10.42
C ALA A 42 -5.19 1.15 11.20
N ILE A 43 -6.27 1.79 10.75
CA ILE A 43 -7.59 1.78 11.39
C ILE A 43 -8.65 1.07 10.54
N SER A 44 -8.25 0.45 9.44
CA SER A 44 -9.14 -0.35 8.58
C SER A 44 -9.53 -1.68 9.23
N GLY A 45 -10.42 -2.43 8.57
CA GLY A 45 -10.81 -3.78 9.02
C GLY A 45 -9.70 -4.83 8.97
N GLY A 46 -8.58 -4.57 8.29
CA GLY A 46 -7.46 -5.50 8.23
C GLY A 46 -7.56 -6.53 7.11
N GLN A 47 -8.37 -6.27 6.12
CA GLN A 47 -8.51 -7.10 4.93
C GLN A 47 -7.97 -6.41 3.69
N VAL A 48 -7.47 -7.21 2.75
CA VAL A 48 -7.12 -6.79 1.40
C VAL A 48 -7.72 -7.75 0.39
N VAL A 49 -8.48 -7.21 -0.56
CA VAL A 49 -9.10 -7.99 -1.64
C VAL A 49 -8.11 -8.14 -2.78
N ALA A 50 -7.56 -9.32 -2.97
CA ALA A 50 -6.50 -9.57 -3.94
C ALA A 50 -6.72 -10.86 -4.72
N GLN A 51 -6.47 -10.82 -6.01
CA GLN A 51 -6.44 -11.98 -6.88
C GLN A 51 -5.01 -12.30 -7.32
N GLY A 52 -4.75 -13.57 -7.65
CA GLY A 52 -3.54 -14.00 -8.34
C GLY A 52 -2.29 -14.13 -7.47
N SER A 53 -2.37 -13.89 -6.15
CA SER A 53 -1.25 -14.11 -5.23
C SER A 53 -0.96 -15.60 -5.03
N LYS A 54 0.25 -15.92 -4.58
CA LYS A 54 0.61 -17.28 -4.14
C LYS A 54 -0.31 -17.76 -3.01
N LEU A 55 -0.55 -16.88 -2.02
CA LEU A 55 -1.43 -17.19 -0.88
C LEU A 55 -2.85 -17.54 -1.32
N GLN A 56 -3.45 -16.80 -2.26
CA GLN A 56 -4.78 -17.13 -2.77
C GLN A 56 -4.81 -18.54 -3.39
N LYS A 57 -3.77 -18.89 -4.15
CA LYS A 57 -3.64 -20.22 -4.78
C LYS A 57 -3.41 -21.32 -3.75
N GLU A 58 -2.59 -21.08 -2.73
CA GLU A 58 -2.34 -22.01 -1.61
C GLU A 58 -3.61 -22.22 -0.80
N PHE A 59 -4.48 -21.20 -0.67
CA PHE A 59 -5.77 -21.30 0.02
C PHE A 59 -6.88 -21.87 -0.87
N GLY A 60 -6.52 -22.42 -2.05
CA GLY A 60 -7.41 -23.24 -2.87
C GLY A 60 -8.12 -22.53 -4.01
N VAL A 61 -7.95 -21.23 -4.18
CA VAL A 61 -8.51 -20.47 -5.32
C VAL A 61 -7.50 -20.42 -6.46
N LYS A 62 -7.76 -21.16 -7.54
CA LYS A 62 -6.82 -21.33 -8.67
C LYS A 62 -7.32 -20.77 -9.99
N ASP A 63 -8.61 -20.44 -10.09
CA ASP A 63 -9.34 -20.09 -11.30
C ASP A 63 -9.74 -18.61 -11.36
N ASP A 64 -9.24 -17.80 -10.43
CA ASP A 64 -9.45 -16.35 -10.44
C ASP A 64 -8.56 -15.63 -11.46
N SER A 65 -9.02 -14.48 -11.96
CA SER A 65 -8.29 -13.69 -12.94
C SER A 65 -8.49 -12.18 -12.74
N PRO A 66 -7.59 -11.36 -13.31
CA PRO A 66 -7.79 -9.90 -13.33
C PRO A 66 -9.11 -9.48 -13.94
N GLU A 67 -9.55 -10.14 -15.03
CA GLU A 67 -10.79 -9.85 -15.74
C GLU A 67 -12.02 -10.13 -14.87
N SER A 68 -12.01 -11.24 -14.13
CA SER A 68 -13.04 -11.59 -13.17
C SER A 68 -13.11 -10.55 -12.05
N MET A 69 -11.97 -10.14 -11.52
CA MET A 69 -11.89 -9.10 -10.48
C MET A 69 -12.38 -7.72 -10.98
N ILE A 70 -11.99 -7.32 -12.19
CA ILE A 70 -12.44 -6.07 -12.81
C ILE A 70 -13.95 -6.08 -12.96
N LYS A 71 -14.53 -7.17 -13.46
CA LYS A 71 -15.97 -7.32 -13.62
C LYS A 71 -16.71 -7.13 -12.29
N ASP A 72 -16.27 -7.80 -11.24
CA ASP A 72 -16.89 -7.68 -9.91
C ASP A 72 -16.77 -6.25 -9.37
N PHE A 73 -15.59 -5.64 -9.44
CA PHE A 73 -15.37 -4.29 -8.93
C PHE A 73 -16.18 -3.23 -9.68
N MET A 74 -16.26 -3.35 -11.01
CA MET A 74 -17.08 -2.45 -11.82
C MET A 74 -18.56 -2.60 -11.50
N ALA A 75 -19.06 -3.85 -11.35
CA ALA A 75 -20.45 -4.12 -11.00
C ALA A 75 -20.79 -3.57 -9.60
N ASN A 76 -19.97 -3.84 -8.60
CA ASN A 76 -20.16 -3.37 -7.22
C ASN A 76 -20.10 -1.85 -7.10
N GLY A 77 -19.27 -1.22 -7.90
CA GLY A 77 -19.20 0.25 -8.00
C GLY A 77 -20.25 0.87 -8.91
N HIS A 78 -21.27 0.10 -9.36
CA HIS A 78 -22.30 0.57 -10.30
C HIS A 78 -21.73 1.25 -11.57
N ASN A 79 -20.54 0.80 -12.01
CA ASN A 79 -19.76 1.37 -13.12
C ASN A 79 -19.35 2.85 -12.92
N LEU A 80 -19.34 3.34 -11.69
CA LEU A 80 -18.83 4.68 -11.33
C LEU A 80 -17.33 4.70 -11.08
N ASN A 81 -16.70 3.51 -10.97
CA ASN A 81 -15.26 3.38 -10.78
C ASN A 81 -14.49 3.83 -12.02
N ASP A 82 -13.28 4.31 -11.81
CA ASP A 82 -12.31 4.55 -12.88
C ASP A 82 -11.80 3.18 -13.42
N PRO A 83 -12.12 2.80 -14.67
CA PRO A 83 -11.76 1.49 -15.20
C PRO A 83 -10.23 1.29 -15.29
N GLY A 84 -9.48 2.36 -15.55
CA GLY A 84 -8.02 2.31 -15.65
C GLY A 84 -7.38 1.98 -14.30
N LYS A 85 -7.87 2.59 -13.22
CA LYS A 85 -7.38 2.31 -11.86
C LYS A 85 -7.75 0.90 -11.40
N ILE A 86 -8.98 0.44 -11.69
CA ILE A 86 -9.41 -0.92 -11.37
C ILE A 86 -8.57 -1.94 -12.13
N SER A 87 -8.33 -1.73 -13.43
CA SER A 87 -7.48 -2.59 -14.23
C SER A 87 -6.04 -2.63 -13.70
N LEU A 88 -5.46 -1.47 -13.40
CA LEU A 88 -4.12 -1.38 -12.81
C LEU A 88 -4.03 -2.18 -11.49
N TYR A 89 -5.03 -2.02 -10.62
CA TYR A 89 -5.09 -2.75 -9.35
C TYR A 89 -5.18 -4.25 -9.59
N ALA A 90 -6.15 -4.70 -10.38
CA ALA A 90 -6.41 -6.11 -10.61
C ALA A 90 -5.20 -6.87 -11.20
N HIS A 91 -4.45 -6.25 -12.11
CA HIS A 91 -3.28 -6.88 -12.72
C HIS A 91 -2.04 -6.91 -11.82
N ASN A 92 -1.98 -6.09 -10.77
CA ASN A 92 -0.76 -5.93 -9.96
C ASN A 92 -0.91 -6.37 -8.50
N VAL A 93 -2.14 -6.51 -8.00
CA VAL A 93 -2.37 -6.77 -6.56
C VAL A 93 -1.77 -8.10 -6.10
N GLY A 94 -1.86 -9.16 -6.89
CA GLY A 94 -1.31 -10.47 -6.53
C GLY A 94 0.20 -10.41 -6.27
N ALA A 95 0.94 -9.82 -7.21
CA ALA A 95 2.39 -9.62 -7.05
C ALA A 95 2.73 -8.67 -5.88
N THR A 96 1.86 -7.71 -5.58
CA THR A 96 2.03 -6.81 -4.43
C THR A 96 1.85 -7.57 -3.11
N ILE A 97 0.87 -8.46 -3.01
CA ILE A 97 0.68 -9.33 -1.84
C ILE A 97 1.88 -10.25 -1.66
N ASP A 98 2.36 -10.88 -2.74
CA ASP A 98 3.55 -11.73 -2.68
C ASP A 98 4.78 -10.96 -2.19
N TRP A 99 4.96 -9.72 -2.65
CA TRP A 99 6.03 -8.85 -2.17
C TRP A 99 5.86 -8.47 -0.69
N LEU A 100 4.67 -8.10 -0.25
CA LEU A 100 4.39 -7.79 1.15
C LEU A 100 4.69 -8.99 2.06
N HIS A 101 4.28 -10.19 1.64
CA HIS A 101 4.51 -11.42 2.39
C HIS A 101 5.98 -11.86 2.36
N ASP A 102 6.54 -12.05 1.15
CA ASP A 102 7.83 -12.71 0.96
C ASP A 102 9.03 -11.79 1.26
N LYS A 103 8.89 -10.48 1.04
CA LYS A 103 10.00 -9.52 1.11
C LYS A 103 9.87 -8.53 2.27
N VAL A 104 8.65 -8.10 2.58
CA VAL A 104 8.43 -7.17 3.69
C VAL A 104 8.16 -7.92 4.99
N GLY A 105 7.66 -9.15 4.93
CA GLY A 105 7.39 -10.01 6.08
C GLY A 105 6.01 -9.80 6.71
N VAL A 106 5.08 -9.16 5.99
CA VAL A 106 3.69 -9.02 6.45
C VAL A 106 3.06 -10.41 6.56
N LYS A 107 2.40 -10.67 7.68
CA LYS A 107 1.74 -11.95 7.94
C LYS A 107 0.26 -11.89 7.61
N PHE A 108 -0.24 -12.98 7.06
CA PHE A 108 -1.66 -13.17 6.75
C PHE A 108 -2.18 -14.39 7.51
N ILE A 109 -3.49 -14.40 7.83
CA ILE A 109 -4.12 -15.53 8.49
C ILE A 109 -4.12 -16.71 7.52
N PRO A 110 -3.52 -17.88 7.89
CA PRO A 110 -3.42 -19.03 7.01
C PRO A 110 -4.80 -19.65 6.72
N ASN A 111 -5.00 -20.04 5.47
CA ASN A 111 -6.20 -20.78 5.01
C ASN A 111 -7.53 -20.06 5.28
N ASP A 112 -7.51 -18.76 5.52
CA ASP A 112 -8.71 -17.97 5.70
C ASP A 112 -8.87 -16.97 4.54
N LEU A 113 -9.85 -17.29 3.69
CA LEU A 113 -10.34 -16.40 2.65
C LEU A 113 -11.85 -16.26 2.87
N PRO A 114 -12.29 -15.27 3.66
CA PRO A 114 -13.72 -15.04 3.88
C PRO A 114 -14.45 -14.90 2.55
N TYR A 115 -15.63 -15.51 2.48
CA TYR A 115 -16.53 -15.31 1.35
C TYR A 115 -17.21 -13.94 1.50
N LEU A 116 -17.02 -13.10 0.53
CA LEU A 116 -17.71 -11.82 0.40
C LEU A 116 -18.68 -11.95 -0.79
N ALA A 117 -19.97 -11.82 -0.51
CA ALA A 117 -21.05 -12.13 -1.48
C ALA A 117 -21.03 -11.24 -2.75
N GLU A 118 -20.39 -10.09 -2.65
CA GLU A 118 -20.19 -9.15 -3.75
C GLU A 118 -19.12 -9.58 -4.76
N TYR A 119 -18.35 -10.64 -4.49
CA TYR A 119 -17.28 -11.12 -5.36
C TYR A 119 -17.54 -12.54 -5.84
N SER A 120 -17.22 -12.81 -7.11
CA SER A 120 -17.37 -14.14 -7.71
C SER A 120 -16.37 -15.18 -7.17
N HIS A 121 -15.26 -14.72 -6.59
CA HIS A 121 -14.22 -15.58 -5.99
C HIS A 121 -13.87 -15.10 -4.58
N ARG A 122 -13.30 -16.01 -3.77
CA ARG A 122 -12.74 -15.67 -2.46
C ARG A 122 -11.43 -14.93 -2.65
N ARG A 123 -11.37 -13.64 -2.29
CA ARG A 123 -10.22 -12.75 -2.51
C ARG A 123 -9.77 -12.00 -1.28
N ALA A 124 -10.54 -12.04 -0.19
CA ALA A 124 -10.23 -11.30 1.01
C ALA A 124 -9.14 -12.02 1.79
N LEU A 125 -7.93 -11.48 1.76
CA LEU A 125 -6.82 -11.88 2.63
C LEU A 125 -6.86 -11.04 3.89
N GLU A 126 -6.76 -11.67 5.06
CA GLU A 126 -6.74 -10.98 6.35
C GLU A 126 -5.32 -10.90 6.90
N PHE A 127 -4.94 -9.72 7.40
CA PHE A 127 -3.66 -9.56 8.09
C PHE A 127 -3.72 -10.23 9.45
N GLU A 128 -2.71 -11.01 9.79
CA GLU A 128 -2.55 -11.59 11.13
C GLU A 128 -2.46 -10.47 12.18
N GLY A 129 -3.33 -10.50 13.17
CA GLY A 129 -3.46 -9.44 14.18
C GLY A 129 -4.11 -8.15 13.66
N GLY A 130 -4.66 -8.15 12.45
CA GLY A 130 -5.42 -7.05 11.87
C GLY A 130 -4.59 -5.89 11.36
N ALA A 131 -5.28 -4.84 10.93
CA ALA A 131 -4.67 -3.66 10.30
C ALA A 131 -3.63 -2.95 11.17
N ARG A 132 -3.88 -2.85 12.47
CA ARG A 132 -2.96 -2.19 13.41
C ARG A 132 -1.62 -2.92 13.48
N THR A 133 -1.64 -4.24 13.57
CA THR A 133 -0.43 -5.08 13.61
C THR A 133 0.34 -4.97 12.31
N MET A 134 -0.34 -5.05 11.18
CA MET A 134 0.27 -4.83 9.85
C MET A 134 0.95 -3.45 9.78
N ALA A 135 0.25 -2.38 10.16
CA ALA A 135 0.81 -1.03 10.12
C ALA A 135 1.98 -0.84 11.11
N GLN A 136 1.94 -1.50 12.27
CA GLN A 136 3.06 -1.52 13.21
C GLN A 136 4.27 -2.20 12.59
N HIS A 137 4.09 -3.36 11.98
CA HIS A 137 5.17 -4.08 11.30
C HIS A 137 5.81 -3.22 10.19
N LEU A 138 5.01 -2.55 9.35
CA LEU A 138 5.55 -1.65 8.32
C LEU A 138 6.34 -0.47 8.92
N ARG A 139 5.93 0.08 10.07
CA ARG A 139 6.70 1.10 10.80
C ARG A 139 8.06 0.60 11.25
N GLU A 140 8.10 -0.63 11.81
CA GLU A 140 9.33 -1.28 12.25
C GLU A 140 10.29 -1.52 11.08
N VAL A 141 9.77 -1.97 9.93
CA VAL A 141 10.56 -2.12 8.70
C VAL A 141 11.12 -0.78 8.23
N ILE A 142 10.32 0.30 8.26
CA ILE A 142 10.78 1.65 7.88
C ILE A 142 11.85 2.15 8.86
N ALA A 143 11.66 1.95 10.15
CA ALA A 143 12.64 2.37 11.16
C ALA A 143 13.99 1.64 11.03
N SER A 144 13.97 0.38 10.58
CA SER A 144 15.18 -0.44 10.43
C SER A 144 15.87 -0.32 9.07
N ASN A 145 15.21 0.18 8.03
CA ASN A 145 15.75 0.19 6.67
C ASN A 145 16.52 1.47 6.30
N GLY A 146 16.63 2.43 7.24
CA GLY A 146 17.40 3.67 7.06
C GLY A 146 16.64 4.78 6.31
N ALA A 147 15.33 4.69 6.15
CA ALA A 147 14.53 5.82 5.69
C ALA A 147 14.45 6.90 6.78
N GLN A 148 14.54 8.16 6.38
CA GLN A 148 14.27 9.27 7.30
C GLN A 148 12.77 9.57 7.32
N VAL A 149 12.19 9.70 8.51
CA VAL A 149 10.78 10.10 8.68
C VAL A 149 10.71 11.44 9.37
N LEU A 150 10.01 12.39 8.76
CA LEU A 150 9.72 13.71 9.33
C LEU A 150 8.26 13.71 9.77
N TYR A 151 8.05 13.62 11.07
CA TYR A 151 6.73 13.71 11.70
C TYR A 151 6.34 15.16 11.95
N ASN A 152 5.06 15.42 12.22
CA ASN A 152 4.52 16.76 12.44
C ASN A 152 4.94 17.76 11.36
N THR A 153 5.16 17.26 10.15
CA THR A 153 5.72 18.04 9.03
C THR A 153 4.73 18.03 7.88
N ARG A 154 4.15 19.19 7.59
CA ARG A 154 3.16 19.36 6.53
C ARG A 154 3.83 19.81 5.23
N VAL A 155 3.65 19.04 4.17
CA VAL A 155 4.03 19.48 2.82
C VAL A 155 2.98 20.46 2.30
N ASN A 156 3.41 21.64 1.91
CA ASN A 156 2.56 22.73 1.44
C ASN A 156 2.58 22.85 -0.08
N LYS A 157 3.72 22.53 -0.70
CA LYS A 157 3.93 22.82 -2.13
C LYS A 157 4.91 21.83 -2.76
N LEU A 158 4.68 21.49 -4.03
CA LEU A 158 5.68 20.88 -4.89
C LEU A 158 6.56 21.97 -5.49
N LEU A 159 7.86 21.77 -5.48
CA LEU A 159 8.85 22.64 -6.14
C LEU A 159 9.13 22.07 -7.52
N THR A 160 9.09 22.91 -8.54
CA THR A 160 9.34 22.53 -9.93
C THR A 160 10.47 23.36 -10.53
N ASP A 161 11.19 22.76 -11.47
CA ASP A 161 12.14 23.49 -12.33
C ASP A 161 11.41 24.30 -13.42
N ASP A 162 12.19 25.00 -14.24
CA ASP A 162 11.66 25.82 -15.35
C ASP A 162 10.96 25.02 -16.44
N LYS A 163 11.13 23.68 -16.42
CA LYS A 163 10.49 22.74 -17.36
C LYS A 163 9.25 22.06 -16.76
N GLY A 164 8.91 22.38 -15.49
CA GLY A 164 7.79 21.80 -14.78
C GLY A 164 8.08 20.44 -14.13
N HIS A 165 9.31 19.96 -14.12
CA HIS A 165 9.66 18.74 -13.40
C HIS A 165 9.67 18.98 -11.89
N VAL A 166 9.12 18.06 -11.11
CA VAL A 166 9.18 18.13 -9.65
C VAL A 166 10.62 17.85 -9.19
N VAL A 167 11.19 18.84 -8.48
CA VAL A 167 12.56 18.79 -7.95
C VAL A 167 12.61 18.80 -6.42
N GLY A 168 11.46 18.89 -5.77
CA GLY A 168 11.40 18.87 -4.32
C GLY A 168 10.03 19.22 -3.77
N VAL A 169 9.97 19.40 -2.46
CA VAL A 169 8.78 19.86 -1.74
C VAL A 169 9.16 20.96 -0.76
N GLU A 170 8.21 21.85 -0.50
CA GLU A 170 8.26 22.79 0.62
C GLU A 170 7.38 22.25 1.73
N ALA A 171 7.92 22.18 2.94
CA ALA A 171 7.21 21.66 4.09
C ALA A 171 7.45 22.54 5.33
N THR A 172 6.45 22.57 6.22
CA THR A 172 6.52 23.25 7.52
C THR A 172 6.55 22.21 8.63
N ASP A 173 7.52 22.34 9.53
CA ASP A 173 7.54 21.62 10.79
C ASP A 173 6.53 22.30 11.73
N GLU A 174 5.57 21.53 12.24
CA GLU A 174 4.49 22.00 13.14
C GLU A 174 4.79 21.73 14.63
N ASN A 175 6.06 21.39 14.98
CA ASN A 175 6.51 21.25 16.37
C ASN A 175 6.81 22.60 17.03
#